data_96d1cfb1f298ead7415f8e9fe6ff9e2b
#
_entry.id   96d1cfb1f298ead7415f8e9fe6ff9e2b
#
_cell.length_a   1.000
_cell.length_b   1.000
_cell.length_c   1.000
_cell.angle_alpha   90.00
_cell.angle_beta   90.00
_cell.angle_gamma   90.00
#
_symmetry.space_group_name_H-M   'P 1'
#
loop_
_entity.id
_entity.type
_entity.pdbx_description
1 polymer ?
#
loop_
_entity_poly.entity_id
_entity_poly.type
_entity_poly.pdbx_seq_one_letter_code
_entity_poly.pdbx_strand_id
1 'polypeptide(L)'
;MSKVYQVSDENFDQEIIHSNMPVIVDFWADWCQPCKSMAPMIEELAQKYKGKIKFAQMNVVNNRNIPARFGIRNLPTFMLFKRGEVLNTIIGAFPGSLLEEEVRKML
;
A
#
# COMPACT_ATOMS: atom_id res chain seq x y z
N MET A 1 -16.15 8.64 2.34
CA MET A 1 -15.66 7.64 1.36
C MET A 1 -14.16 7.51 1.46
N SER A 2 -13.68 6.29 1.31
CA SER A 2 -12.25 6.01 1.40
C SER A 2 -11.51 6.60 0.18
N LYS A 3 -10.32 7.12 0.41
CA LYS A 3 -9.40 7.54 -0.64
C LYS A 3 -8.38 6.44 -0.95
N VAL A 4 -8.52 5.29 -0.32
CA VAL A 4 -7.64 4.15 -0.53
C VAL A 4 -8.28 3.22 -1.56
N TYR A 5 -7.56 2.91 -2.62
CA TYR A 5 -8.06 2.07 -3.71
C TYR A 5 -7.91 0.60 -3.35
N GLN A 6 -8.98 -0.17 -3.54
CA GLN A 6 -8.90 -1.62 -3.35
C GLN A 6 -8.38 -2.23 -4.65
N VAL A 7 -7.28 -2.99 -4.57
CA VAL A 7 -6.71 -3.63 -5.74
C VAL A 7 -6.72 -5.15 -5.56
N SER A 8 -6.67 -5.85 -6.69
CA SER A 8 -6.76 -7.31 -6.74
C SER A 8 -5.65 -7.87 -7.61
N ASP A 9 -5.50 -9.21 -7.57
CA ASP A 9 -4.57 -9.89 -8.46
C ASP A 9 -4.84 -9.52 -9.93
N GLU A 10 -6.12 -9.35 -10.30
CA GLU A 10 -6.52 -9.09 -11.67
C GLU A 10 -6.17 -7.69 -12.15
N ASN A 11 -6.27 -6.69 -11.29
CA ASN A 11 -6.04 -5.30 -11.71
C ASN A 11 -4.72 -4.69 -11.23
N PHE A 12 -3.90 -5.47 -10.54
CA PHE A 12 -2.66 -4.95 -9.94
C PHE A 12 -1.73 -4.30 -10.96
N ASP A 13 -1.46 -4.99 -12.06
CA ASP A 13 -0.51 -4.46 -13.05
C ASP A 13 -1.02 -3.14 -13.65
N GLN A 14 -2.31 -3.07 -13.98
CA GLN A 14 -2.88 -1.86 -14.54
C GLN A 14 -2.88 -0.71 -13.54
N GLU A 15 -3.30 -0.98 -12.30
CA GLU A 15 -3.50 0.07 -11.30
C GLU A 15 -2.21 0.49 -10.61
N ILE A 16 -1.25 -0.41 -10.46
CA ILE A 16 -0.04 -0.16 -9.69
C ILE A 16 1.18 -0.02 -10.60
N ILE A 17 1.48 -1.05 -11.39
CA ILE A 17 2.69 -1.07 -12.23
C ILE A 17 2.61 0.01 -13.31
N HIS A 18 1.46 0.19 -13.92
CA HIS A 18 1.26 1.17 -15.00
C HIS A 18 0.72 2.52 -14.51
N SER A 19 0.76 2.77 -13.21
CA SER A 19 0.28 4.03 -12.65
C SER A 19 1.17 5.20 -13.07
N ASN A 20 0.53 6.34 -13.38
CA ASN A 20 1.23 7.56 -13.74
C ASN A 20 1.80 8.29 -12.52
N MET A 21 1.33 7.95 -11.33
CA MET A 21 1.82 8.58 -10.10
C MET A 21 2.40 7.52 -9.17
N PRO A 22 3.24 7.92 -8.21
CA PRO A 22 3.74 6.97 -7.22
C PRO A 22 2.61 6.30 -6.47
N VAL A 23 2.80 5.04 -6.10
CA VAL A 23 1.78 4.26 -5.40
C VAL A 23 2.38 3.62 -4.16
N ILE A 24 1.63 3.62 -3.08
CA ILE A 24 1.93 2.81 -1.92
C ILE A 24 0.85 1.72 -1.84
N VAL A 25 1.27 0.47 -1.69
CA VAL A 25 0.36 -0.68 -1.57
C VAL A 25 0.47 -1.24 -0.17
N ASP A 26 -0.68 -1.28 0.53
CA ASP A 26 -0.82 -1.84 1.86
C ASP A 26 -1.35 -3.28 1.73
N PHE A 27 -0.51 -4.26 2.01
CA PHE A 27 -0.92 -5.67 2.06
C PHE A 27 -1.45 -5.97 3.45
N TRP A 28 -2.70 -6.41 3.54
CA TRP A 28 -3.40 -6.56 4.82
C TRP A 28 -4.34 -7.76 4.82
N ALA A 29 -4.90 -8.07 5.97
CA ALA A 29 -5.94 -9.09 6.12
C ALA A 29 -6.90 -8.70 7.23
N ASP A 30 -8.13 -9.20 7.18
CA ASP A 30 -9.17 -8.90 8.17
C ASP A 30 -8.79 -9.32 9.59
N TRP A 31 -8.03 -10.40 9.72
CA TRP A 31 -7.61 -10.92 11.02
C TRP A 31 -6.34 -10.26 11.55
N CYS A 32 -5.76 -9.35 10.82
CA CYS A 32 -4.50 -8.70 11.19
C CYS A 32 -4.78 -7.45 12.03
N GLN A 33 -4.62 -7.56 13.35
CA GLN A 33 -4.88 -6.44 14.24
C GLN A 33 -3.97 -5.24 14.01
N PRO A 34 -2.65 -5.41 13.81
CA PRO A 34 -1.80 -4.26 13.48
C PRO A 34 -2.22 -3.54 12.20
N CYS A 35 -2.71 -4.28 11.20
CA CYS A 35 -3.22 -3.69 9.96
C CYS A 35 -4.41 -2.77 10.27
N LYS A 36 -5.34 -3.25 11.08
CA LYS A 36 -6.54 -2.48 11.46
C LYS A 36 -6.18 -1.24 12.25
N SER A 37 -5.19 -1.34 13.13
CA SER A 37 -4.74 -0.22 13.93
C SER A 37 -4.18 0.91 13.09
N MET A 38 -3.59 0.59 11.93
CA MET A 38 -2.99 1.57 11.03
C MET A 38 -3.99 2.16 10.03
N ALA A 39 -5.18 1.58 9.90
CA ALA A 39 -6.15 2.00 8.89
C ALA A 39 -6.50 3.50 8.96
N PRO A 40 -6.79 4.09 10.13
CA PRO A 40 -7.10 5.52 10.18
C PRO A 40 -5.96 6.40 9.68
N MET A 41 -4.72 6.05 10.01
CA MET A 41 -3.54 6.81 9.58
C MET A 41 -3.36 6.70 8.06
N ILE A 42 -3.58 5.52 7.50
CA ILE A 42 -3.50 5.32 6.04
C ILE A 42 -4.54 6.18 5.33
N GLU A 43 -5.77 6.24 5.85
CA GLU A 43 -6.82 7.09 5.28
C GLU A 43 -6.44 8.57 5.33
N GLU A 44 -5.86 9.02 6.44
CA GLU A 44 -5.41 10.41 6.57
C GLU A 44 -4.33 10.75 5.54
N LEU A 45 -3.34 9.88 5.39
CA LEU A 45 -2.27 10.11 4.42
C LEU A 45 -2.80 10.07 2.99
N ALA A 46 -3.73 9.16 2.69
CA ALA A 46 -4.34 9.08 1.37
C ALA A 46 -5.07 10.38 1.02
N GLN A 47 -5.77 10.96 1.99
CA GLN A 47 -6.45 12.24 1.80
C GLN A 47 -5.44 13.38 1.61
N LYS A 48 -4.40 13.41 2.43
CA LYS A 48 -3.38 14.46 2.40
C LYS A 48 -2.63 14.51 1.08
N TYR A 49 -2.32 13.34 0.50
CA TYR A 49 -1.52 13.23 -0.72
C TYR A 49 -2.36 12.94 -1.97
N LYS A 50 -3.67 13.15 -1.88
CA LYS A 50 -4.57 12.96 -3.01
C LYS A 50 -4.08 13.74 -4.22
N GLY A 51 -4.01 13.07 -5.37
CA GLY A 51 -3.54 13.67 -6.61
C GLY A 51 -2.02 13.65 -6.78
N LYS A 52 -1.29 13.27 -5.74
CA LYS A 52 0.18 13.20 -5.79
C LYS A 52 0.70 11.78 -5.60
N ILE A 53 0.08 11.03 -4.71
CA ILE A 53 0.45 9.65 -4.42
C ILE A 53 -0.83 8.85 -4.30
N LYS A 54 -0.87 7.71 -4.96
CA LYS A 54 -1.99 6.79 -4.90
C LYS A 54 -1.79 5.82 -3.74
N PHE A 55 -2.79 5.73 -2.88
CA PHE A 55 -2.78 4.75 -1.78
C PHE A 55 -3.71 3.60 -2.16
N ALA A 56 -3.18 2.38 -2.13
CA ALA A 56 -3.91 1.18 -2.50
C ALA A 56 -3.79 0.13 -1.40
N GLN A 57 -4.78 -0.75 -1.33
CA GLN A 57 -4.80 -1.86 -0.38
C GLN A 57 -5.06 -3.16 -1.12
N MET A 58 -4.38 -4.22 -0.69
CA MET A 58 -4.67 -5.57 -1.18
C MET A 58 -4.92 -6.50 -0.02
N ASN A 59 -6.11 -7.11 0.01
CA ASN A 59 -6.44 -8.15 0.98
C ASN A 59 -5.80 -9.45 0.54
N VAL A 60 -4.81 -9.94 1.29
CA VAL A 60 -4.03 -11.13 0.90
C VAL A 60 -4.82 -12.42 1.03
N VAL A 61 -5.94 -12.42 1.76
CA VAL A 61 -6.78 -13.61 1.89
C VAL A 61 -7.47 -13.92 0.56
N ASN A 62 -7.91 -12.88 -0.14
CA ASN A 62 -8.64 -13.02 -1.40
C ASN A 62 -7.74 -12.93 -2.64
N ASN A 63 -6.47 -12.61 -2.46
CA ASN A 63 -5.54 -12.37 -3.55
C ASN A 63 -4.22 -13.05 -3.22
N ARG A 64 -3.93 -14.16 -3.89
CA ARG A 64 -2.76 -14.97 -3.57
C ARG A 64 -1.59 -14.79 -4.53
N ASN A 65 -1.88 -14.38 -5.78
CA ASN A 65 -0.85 -14.34 -6.81
C ASN A 65 0.12 -13.18 -6.62
N ILE A 66 -0.38 -11.97 -6.39
CA ILE A 66 0.48 -10.81 -6.21
C ILE A 66 1.30 -10.89 -4.91
N PRO A 67 0.70 -11.24 -3.75
CA PRO A 67 1.51 -11.43 -2.55
C PRO A 67 2.62 -12.47 -2.74
N ALA A 68 2.34 -13.56 -3.45
CA ALA A 68 3.36 -14.58 -3.73
C ALA A 68 4.45 -14.03 -4.63
N ARG A 69 4.09 -13.22 -5.65
CA ARG A 69 5.05 -12.60 -6.57
C ARG A 69 6.08 -11.77 -5.82
N PHE A 70 5.65 -11.05 -4.79
CA PHE A 70 6.53 -10.16 -4.03
C PHE A 70 7.02 -10.76 -2.71
N GLY A 71 6.72 -12.02 -2.45
CA GLY A 71 7.21 -12.71 -1.25
C GLY A 71 6.66 -12.14 0.05
N ILE A 72 5.39 -11.70 0.05
CA ILE A 72 4.78 -11.11 1.24
C ILE A 72 4.57 -12.20 2.30
N ARG A 73 5.17 -12.03 3.47
CA ARG A 73 5.10 -13.01 4.57
C ARG A 73 4.59 -12.43 5.88
N ASN A 74 4.68 -11.13 6.04
CA ASN A 74 4.29 -10.45 7.27
C ASN A 74 3.27 -9.37 6.97
N LEU A 75 2.36 -9.10 7.89
CA LEU A 75 1.34 -8.08 7.71
C LEU A 75 1.35 -7.09 8.88
N PRO A 76 1.15 -5.80 8.63
CA PRO A 76 1.06 -5.22 7.29
C PRO A 76 2.43 -5.15 6.61
N THR A 77 2.42 -5.15 5.29
CA THR A 77 3.60 -4.84 4.48
C THR A 77 3.22 -3.72 3.53
N PHE A 78 4.04 -2.68 3.48
CA PHE A 78 3.83 -1.55 2.58
C PHE A 78 4.90 -1.56 1.51
N MET A 79 4.48 -1.57 0.25
CA MET A 79 5.41 -1.47 -0.87
C MET A 79 5.21 -0.16 -1.59
N LEU A 80 6.30 0.55 -1.82
CA LEU A 80 6.27 1.85 -2.47
C LEU A 80 6.78 1.69 -3.89
N PHE A 81 5.90 2.04 -4.86
CA PHE A 81 6.18 1.89 -6.30
C PHE A 81 6.27 3.24 -6.97
N LYS A 82 7.19 3.35 -7.92
CA LYS A 82 7.26 4.52 -8.80
C LYS A 82 7.68 4.03 -10.18
N ARG A 83 6.85 4.37 -11.18
CA ARG A 83 7.08 3.96 -12.58
C ARG A 83 7.25 2.45 -12.72
N GLY A 84 6.45 1.70 -11.97
CA GLY A 84 6.46 0.24 -12.02
C GLY A 84 7.57 -0.43 -11.23
N GLU A 85 8.43 0.33 -10.55
CA GLU A 85 9.55 -0.22 -9.78
C GLU A 85 9.31 -0.08 -8.29
N VAL A 86 9.74 -1.08 -7.52
CA VAL A 86 9.69 -1.04 -6.07
C VAL A 86 10.81 -0.15 -5.56
N LEU A 87 10.47 0.95 -4.89
CA LEU A 87 11.45 1.85 -4.27
C LEU A 87 11.81 1.40 -2.87
N ASN A 88 10.84 0.88 -2.13
CA ASN A 88 11.06 0.47 -0.75
C ASN A 88 9.96 -0.49 -0.33
N THR A 89 10.27 -1.32 0.68
CA THR A 89 9.32 -2.23 1.31
C THR A 89 9.46 -2.06 2.81
N ILE A 90 8.35 -1.79 3.47
CA ILE A 90 8.33 -1.55 4.91
C ILE A 90 7.44 -2.59 5.55
N ILE A 91 7.99 -3.34 6.50
CA ILE A 91 7.32 -4.48 7.12
C ILE A 91 6.93 -4.16 8.55
N GLY A 92 5.66 -4.41 8.88
CA GLY A 92 5.14 -4.26 10.22
C GLY A 92 4.48 -2.93 10.47
N ALA A 93 3.91 -2.80 11.67
CA ALA A 93 3.25 -1.57 12.09
C ALA A 93 4.29 -0.62 12.68
N PHE A 94 4.15 0.67 12.38
CA PHE A 94 5.06 1.71 12.86
C PHE A 94 4.35 3.06 12.86
N PRO A 95 4.92 4.08 13.51
CA PRO A 95 4.27 5.40 13.58
C PRO A 95 4.02 6.01 12.21
N GLY A 96 2.89 6.69 12.07
CA GLY A 96 2.49 7.32 10.82
C GLY A 96 3.51 8.34 10.31
N SER A 97 4.23 9.00 11.23
CA SER A 97 5.26 9.97 10.84
C SER A 97 6.40 9.32 10.06
N LEU A 98 6.75 8.07 10.39
CA LEU A 98 7.79 7.35 9.66
C LEU A 98 7.31 6.93 8.27
N LEU A 99 6.05 6.49 8.17
CA LEU A 99 5.48 6.17 6.87
C LEU A 99 5.38 7.41 6.00
N GLU A 100 4.95 8.52 6.57
CA GLU A 100 4.83 9.77 5.82
C GLU A 100 6.20 10.25 5.32
N GLU A 101 7.24 10.05 6.11
CA GLU A 101 8.60 10.39 5.70
C GLU A 101 9.01 9.63 4.45
N GLU A 102 8.73 8.31 4.42
CA GLU A 102 9.03 7.48 3.24
C GLU A 102 8.16 7.88 2.04
N VAL A 103 6.90 8.20 2.29
CA VAL A 103 5.98 8.66 1.25
C VAL A 103 6.49 9.95 0.61
N ARG A 104 6.98 10.89 1.40
CA ARG A 104 7.50 12.15 0.87
C ARG A 104 8.70 11.96 -0.04
N LYS A 105 9.49 10.93 0.17
CA LYS A 105 10.65 10.63 -0.70
C LYS A 105 10.23 10.22 -2.11
N MET A 106 8.96 9.87 -2.30
CA MET A 106 8.46 9.47 -3.63
C MET A 106 8.03 10.66 -4.49
N LEU A 107 7.92 11.82 -3.88
CA LEU A 107 7.46 13.02 -4.59
C LEU A 107 8.52 13.61 -5.52
#